data_43c9a4c46ddc84cb36aa1324d01e0e4a
#
_entry.id   43c9a4c46ddc84cb36aa1324d01e0e4a
#
_cell.length_a   1.000
_cell.length_b   1.000
_cell.length_c   1.000
_cell.angle_alpha   90.00
_cell.angle_beta   90.00
_cell.angle_gamma   90.00
#
_symmetry.space_group_name_H-M   'P 1'
#
loop_
_entity.id
_entity.type
_entity.pdbx_description
1 polymer ?
#
loop_
_entity_poly.entity_id
_entity_poly.type
_entity_poly.pdbx_seq_one_letter_code
_entity_poly.pdbx_strand_id
1 'polypeptide(L)'
;MGLLPIWGWSKTIIKIKMEEIKTDKQQEKGKKNMRLLFLKAHFGIDFEVPETFLETLHKTFPKKDGETLNLGVFSSVQFRPNLEEVQELLKKEGFTSETSQPFRTSIEGQMLGCDSYKDSLKLDLDEIDGFVYIGDGYFHPNALLLAQEYEEKIKPVVLMNVVQQITEVIDENHISKYLKKRKAVMAKFHMSDKIGVFVTTKWGQEYKQAALKLKELYPKKKFYYFIGDNFLETEMENFPDIQCWVNTACPRIGQDDITRHTKAVVNIKDIWNE
;
A
#
# COMPACT_ATOMS: atom_id res chain seq x y z
N MET A 1 -7.86 12.47 -47.83
CA MET A 1 -7.34 13.17 -46.64
C MET A 1 -8.39 13.03 -45.52
N GLY A 2 -8.30 12.00 -44.73
CA GLY A 2 -9.26 11.69 -43.67
C GLY A 2 -8.61 11.99 -42.32
N LEU A 3 -9.21 12.90 -41.59
CA LEU A 3 -8.83 13.25 -40.22
C LEU A 3 -9.33 12.13 -39.29
N LEU A 4 -8.41 11.53 -38.54
CA LEU A 4 -8.72 10.61 -37.45
C LEU A 4 -9.37 11.38 -36.29
N PRO A 5 -10.41 10.83 -35.62
CA PRO A 5 -11.01 11.49 -34.47
C PRO A 5 -10.09 11.42 -33.26
N ILE A 6 -9.81 12.58 -32.70
CA ILE A 6 -9.12 12.79 -31.44
C ILE A 6 -10.01 12.25 -30.32
N TRP A 7 -9.43 11.44 -29.46
CA TRP A 7 -9.97 10.82 -28.26
C TRP A 7 -10.91 11.73 -27.48
N GLY A 8 -12.17 11.33 -27.40
CA GLY A 8 -13.17 11.98 -26.55
C GLY A 8 -12.90 11.67 -25.08
N TRP A 9 -12.46 12.65 -24.33
CA TRP A 9 -12.51 12.63 -22.87
C TRP A 9 -13.98 12.70 -22.46
N SER A 10 -14.52 11.59 -22.00
CA SER A 10 -15.81 11.57 -21.32
C SER A 10 -15.71 12.53 -20.13
N LYS A 11 -16.61 13.52 -20.07
CA LYS A 11 -16.75 14.44 -18.93
C LYS A 11 -17.32 13.63 -17.76
N THR A 12 -16.47 12.94 -17.02
CA THR A 12 -16.84 12.35 -15.74
C THR A 12 -17.06 13.49 -14.76
N ILE A 13 -18.31 13.77 -14.42
CA ILE A 13 -18.65 14.76 -13.41
C ILE A 13 -18.35 14.14 -12.05
N ILE A 14 -17.22 14.50 -11.45
CA ILE A 14 -16.89 14.14 -10.07
C ILE A 14 -17.83 14.96 -9.15
N LYS A 15 -18.83 14.31 -8.56
CA LYS A 15 -19.64 14.91 -7.49
C LYS A 15 -18.82 14.88 -6.21
N ILE A 16 -18.27 16.04 -5.83
CA ILE A 16 -17.56 16.21 -4.55
C ILE A 16 -18.61 16.54 -3.49
N LYS A 17 -18.84 15.61 -2.54
CA LYS A 17 -19.61 15.89 -1.33
C LYS A 17 -18.65 16.45 -0.28
N MET A 18 -18.76 17.73 0.03
CA MET A 18 -17.97 18.35 1.10
C MET A 18 -18.59 17.99 2.45
N GLU A 19 -17.97 17.06 3.17
CA GLU A 19 -18.19 16.87 4.61
C GLU A 19 -17.07 17.58 5.37
N GLU A 20 -17.44 18.39 6.35
CA GLU A 20 -16.47 19.08 7.22
C GLU A 20 -15.69 18.06 8.05
N ILE A 21 -14.40 17.94 7.77
CA ILE A 21 -13.49 17.15 8.59
C ILE A 21 -13.04 18.03 9.75
N LYS A 22 -13.36 17.59 10.97
CA LYS A 22 -12.82 18.21 12.20
C LYS A 22 -11.31 18.01 12.22
N THR A 23 -10.56 19.11 12.08
CA THR A 23 -9.11 19.12 12.21
C THR A 23 -8.72 19.04 13.67
N ASP A 24 -8.00 17.99 14.07
CA ASP A 24 -7.33 17.93 15.37
C ASP A 24 -6.28 19.05 15.45
N LYS A 25 -6.48 19.95 16.41
CA LYS A 25 -5.58 21.06 16.68
C LYS A 25 -4.43 20.57 17.58
N GLN A 26 -3.27 20.28 17.01
CA GLN A 26 -2.01 20.45 17.74
C GLN A 26 -1.30 21.72 17.21
N GLN A 27 -1.38 22.78 17.99
CA GLN A 27 -0.72 24.06 17.72
C GLN A 27 0.73 23.99 18.21
N GLU A 28 1.68 23.90 17.29
CA GLU A 28 3.04 24.39 17.54
C GLU A 28 3.12 25.87 17.12
N LYS A 29 3.47 26.72 18.09
CA LYS A 29 3.66 28.17 17.88
C LYS A 29 4.87 28.40 16.98
N GLY A 30 4.67 29.03 15.83
CA GLY A 30 5.74 29.69 15.08
C GLY A 30 5.91 29.38 13.59
N LYS A 31 5.12 28.46 12.97
CA LYS A 31 5.16 28.21 11.52
C LYS A 31 3.91 28.80 10.85
N LYS A 32 4.09 29.43 9.68
CA LYS A 32 2.97 29.83 8.81
C LYS A 32 2.09 28.60 8.60
N ASN A 33 0.88 28.61 9.16
CA ASN A 33 -0.05 27.49 9.10
C ASN A 33 -0.56 27.31 7.66
N MET A 34 0.04 26.39 6.93
CA MET A 34 -0.56 25.88 5.71
C MET A 34 -1.72 24.97 6.15
N ARG A 35 -2.95 25.33 5.76
CA ARG A 35 -4.12 24.48 5.97
C ARG A 35 -4.18 23.46 4.86
N LEU A 36 -4.07 22.18 5.19
CA LEU A 36 -4.25 21.08 4.27
C LEU A 36 -5.68 20.56 4.40
N LEU A 37 -6.41 20.55 3.29
CA LEU A 37 -7.76 19.98 3.22
C LEU A 37 -7.72 18.73 2.34
N PHE A 38 -8.07 17.58 2.90
CA PHE A 38 -8.26 16.35 2.15
C PHE A 38 -9.72 16.21 1.76
N LEU A 39 -9.99 16.21 0.46
CA LEU A 39 -11.32 15.98 -0.07
C LEU A 39 -11.49 14.51 -0.41
N LYS A 40 -12.59 13.92 0.06
CA LYS A 40 -13.00 12.57 -0.31
C LYS A 40 -13.60 12.62 -1.72
N ALA A 41 -12.91 12.07 -2.71
CA ALA A 41 -13.42 11.96 -4.06
C ALA A 41 -14.02 10.57 -4.25
N HIS A 42 -15.33 10.49 -4.39
CA HIS A 42 -16.03 9.25 -4.71
C HIS A 42 -16.15 9.07 -6.22
N PHE A 43 -16.15 7.82 -6.66
CA PHE A 43 -16.37 7.51 -8.06
C PHE A 43 -17.85 7.77 -8.40
N GLY A 44 -18.10 8.59 -9.39
CA GLY A 44 -19.45 9.10 -9.71
C GLY A 44 -20.24 8.24 -10.67
N ILE A 45 -19.89 6.96 -10.86
CA ILE A 45 -20.62 5.98 -11.68
C ILE A 45 -21.44 5.07 -10.75
N ASP A 46 -22.52 4.52 -11.27
CA ASP A 46 -23.27 3.49 -10.57
C ASP A 46 -22.34 2.29 -10.31
N PHE A 47 -22.38 1.80 -9.08
CA PHE A 47 -21.60 0.66 -8.67
C PHE A 47 -22.30 -0.61 -9.14
N GLU A 48 -21.59 -1.40 -9.92
CA GLU A 48 -22.05 -2.72 -10.33
C GLU A 48 -20.98 -3.75 -9.97
N VAL A 49 -21.42 -4.86 -9.36
CA VAL A 49 -20.55 -6.00 -9.08
C VAL A 49 -20.26 -6.72 -10.40
N PRO A 50 -18.99 -6.97 -10.76
CA PRO A 50 -18.67 -7.73 -11.97
C PRO A 50 -19.32 -9.11 -11.98
N GLU A 51 -19.87 -9.55 -13.10
CA GLU A 51 -20.54 -10.86 -13.23
C GLU A 51 -19.63 -12.03 -12.81
N THR A 52 -18.32 -11.91 -13.02
CA THR A 52 -17.32 -12.93 -12.66
C THR A 52 -16.95 -12.96 -11.17
N PHE A 53 -17.48 -12.03 -10.37
CA PHE A 53 -17.04 -11.89 -8.98
C PHE A 53 -17.35 -13.12 -8.12
N LEU A 54 -18.61 -13.56 -8.12
CA LEU A 54 -19.04 -14.68 -7.27
C LEU A 54 -18.38 -16.00 -7.68
N GLU A 55 -18.26 -16.26 -8.97
CA GLU A 55 -17.55 -17.45 -9.47
C GLU A 55 -16.10 -17.45 -9.02
N THR A 56 -15.40 -16.32 -9.19
CA THR A 56 -14.00 -16.16 -8.79
C THR A 56 -13.83 -16.28 -7.29
N LEU A 57 -14.76 -15.70 -6.51
CA LEU A 57 -14.76 -15.76 -5.05
C LEU A 57 -14.83 -17.21 -4.56
N HIS A 58 -15.85 -17.97 -5.00
CA HIS A 58 -16.04 -19.37 -4.60
C HIS A 58 -14.92 -20.29 -5.08
N LYS A 59 -14.34 -20.03 -6.25
CA LYS A 59 -13.18 -20.77 -6.74
C LYS A 59 -11.93 -20.50 -5.90
N THR A 60 -11.75 -19.27 -5.44
CA THR A 60 -10.57 -18.86 -4.65
C THR A 60 -10.69 -19.31 -3.20
N PHE A 61 -11.90 -19.27 -2.65
CA PHE A 61 -12.22 -19.61 -1.27
C PHE A 61 -13.26 -20.75 -1.21
N PRO A 62 -12.86 -21.98 -1.60
CA PRO A 62 -13.76 -23.13 -1.54
C PRO A 62 -14.07 -23.48 -0.08
N LYS A 63 -15.34 -23.55 0.26
CA LYS A 63 -15.83 -23.90 1.61
C LYS A 63 -16.13 -25.38 1.71
N LYS A 64 -15.83 -25.96 2.86
CA LYS A 64 -16.30 -27.28 3.24
C LYS A 64 -17.69 -27.14 3.88
N ASP A 65 -18.42 -28.26 3.96
CA ASP A 65 -19.73 -28.26 4.60
C ASP A 65 -19.63 -27.78 6.06
N GLY A 66 -20.40 -26.73 6.38
CA GLY A 66 -20.43 -26.11 7.71
C GLY A 66 -19.26 -25.15 8.01
N GLU A 67 -18.36 -24.91 7.07
CA GLU A 67 -17.25 -23.97 7.23
C GLU A 67 -17.68 -22.55 6.86
N THR A 68 -17.32 -21.59 7.71
CA THR A 68 -17.49 -20.17 7.43
C THR A 68 -16.11 -19.54 7.35
N LEU A 69 -15.75 -19.01 6.19
CA LEU A 69 -14.49 -18.30 5.98
C LEU A 69 -14.67 -16.82 6.25
N ASN A 70 -13.66 -16.21 6.85
CA ASN A 70 -13.61 -14.79 7.20
C ASN A 70 -12.71 -13.99 6.25
N LEU A 71 -13.24 -12.98 5.60
CA LEU A 71 -12.53 -12.21 4.57
C LEU A 71 -12.29 -10.78 5.02
N GLY A 72 -11.04 -10.32 4.90
CA GLY A 72 -10.69 -8.90 5.05
C GLY A 72 -11.18 -8.10 3.84
N VAL A 73 -12.03 -7.08 4.04
CA VAL A 73 -12.61 -6.31 2.93
C VAL A 73 -12.10 -4.88 2.95
N PHE A 74 -11.49 -4.44 1.84
CA PHE A 74 -10.94 -3.10 1.69
C PHE A 74 -11.28 -2.50 0.33
N SER A 75 -11.17 -1.18 0.23
CA SER A 75 -11.39 -0.45 -1.03
C SER A 75 -10.44 0.74 -1.17
N SER A 76 -10.33 1.28 -2.38
CA SER A 76 -9.84 2.65 -2.52
C SER A 76 -10.88 3.64 -2.00
N VAL A 77 -10.46 4.89 -1.72
CA VAL A 77 -11.38 5.92 -1.21
C VAL A 77 -12.55 6.19 -2.16
N GLN A 78 -12.33 6.00 -3.46
CA GLN A 78 -13.34 6.20 -4.49
C GLN A 78 -14.53 5.24 -4.36
N PHE A 79 -14.27 3.99 -3.95
CA PHE A 79 -15.27 2.92 -3.84
C PHE A 79 -15.66 2.59 -2.40
N ARG A 80 -15.17 3.37 -1.42
CA ARG A 80 -15.50 3.15 -0.01
C ARG A 80 -17.02 3.15 0.28
N PRO A 81 -17.86 3.99 -0.36
CA PRO A 81 -19.30 3.95 -0.16
C PRO A 81 -19.97 2.60 -0.49
N ASN A 82 -19.33 1.79 -1.34
CA ASN A 82 -19.89 0.51 -1.78
C ASN A 82 -19.38 -0.68 -0.95
N LEU A 83 -18.55 -0.44 0.06
CA LEU A 83 -17.94 -1.51 0.83
C LEU A 83 -18.99 -2.30 1.62
N GLU A 84 -19.95 -1.63 2.23
CA GLU A 84 -21.02 -2.26 2.99
C GLU A 84 -21.91 -3.16 2.11
N GLU A 85 -22.18 -2.72 0.88
CA GLU A 85 -22.95 -3.52 -0.09
C GLU A 85 -22.23 -4.82 -0.43
N VAL A 86 -20.90 -4.77 -0.61
CA VAL A 86 -20.09 -5.97 -0.88
C VAL A 86 -20.02 -6.86 0.36
N GLN A 87 -19.93 -6.31 1.57
CA GLN A 87 -19.97 -7.10 2.80
C GLN A 87 -21.31 -7.83 2.98
N GLU A 88 -22.44 -7.18 2.65
CA GLU A 88 -23.74 -7.82 2.66
C GLU A 88 -23.86 -8.93 1.60
N LEU A 89 -23.26 -8.72 0.42
CA LEU A 89 -23.20 -9.76 -0.61
C LEU A 89 -22.40 -10.97 -0.13
N LEU A 90 -21.21 -10.76 0.47
CA LEU A 90 -20.39 -11.81 1.05
C LEU A 90 -21.15 -12.60 2.13
N LYS A 91 -21.92 -11.91 2.97
CA LYS A 91 -22.74 -12.54 3.99
C LYS A 91 -23.85 -13.43 3.39
N LYS A 92 -24.51 -12.98 2.30
CA LYS A 92 -25.50 -13.80 1.58
C LYS A 92 -24.87 -15.06 1.00
N GLU A 93 -23.63 -14.96 0.57
CA GLU A 93 -22.83 -16.08 0.05
C GLU A 93 -22.21 -16.94 1.18
N GLY A 94 -22.52 -16.67 2.45
CA GLY A 94 -22.10 -17.47 3.61
C GLY A 94 -20.64 -17.23 4.01
N PHE A 95 -20.08 -16.07 3.76
CA PHE A 95 -18.80 -15.59 4.28
C PHE A 95 -19.04 -14.64 5.45
N THR A 96 -18.12 -14.59 6.41
CA THR A 96 -17.97 -13.44 7.30
C THR A 96 -16.96 -12.47 6.71
N SER A 97 -17.03 -11.22 7.13
CA SER A 97 -16.10 -10.22 6.63
C SER A 97 -15.76 -9.20 7.70
N GLU A 98 -14.49 -8.81 7.71
CA GLU A 98 -13.97 -7.78 8.58
C GLU A 98 -13.31 -6.66 7.76
N THR A 99 -13.26 -5.49 8.35
CA THR A 99 -12.52 -4.35 7.83
C THR A 99 -11.86 -3.62 8.98
N SER A 100 -10.89 -2.79 8.68
CA SER A 100 -10.20 -1.97 9.66
C SER A 100 -9.89 -0.59 9.10
N GLN A 101 -9.37 0.28 9.93
CA GLN A 101 -8.77 1.53 9.47
C GLN A 101 -7.25 1.41 9.50
N PRO A 102 -6.59 1.10 8.37
CA PRO A 102 -5.14 1.06 8.26
C PRO A 102 -4.48 2.35 8.75
N PHE A 103 -3.23 2.26 9.18
CA PHE A 103 -2.55 3.32 9.93
C PHE A 103 -2.52 4.68 9.23
N ARG A 104 -2.38 4.69 7.89
CA ARG A 104 -2.25 5.92 7.09
C ARG A 104 -3.55 6.41 6.48
N THR A 105 -4.63 5.68 6.69
CA THR A 105 -5.94 6.02 6.14
C THR A 105 -6.71 6.93 7.09
N SER A 106 -7.66 7.68 6.56
CA SER A 106 -8.57 8.52 7.33
C SER A 106 -9.94 7.91 7.54
N ILE A 107 -10.22 6.77 6.90
CA ILE A 107 -11.53 6.13 6.87
C ILE A 107 -11.33 4.63 7.03
N GLU A 108 -12.21 4.01 7.81
CA GLU A 108 -12.30 2.55 7.92
C GLU A 108 -12.61 1.93 6.54
N GLY A 109 -12.00 0.79 6.24
CA GLY A 109 -12.14 0.08 4.96
C GLY A 109 -11.37 0.68 3.79
N GLN A 110 -10.74 1.85 3.97
CA GLN A 110 -9.85 2.41 2.96
C GLN A 110 -8.47 1.72 3.03
N MET A 111 -7.91 1.38 1.87
CA MET A 111 -6.55 0.88 1.76
C MET A 111 -5.66 1.84 0.98
N LEU A 112 -4.47 2.10 1.51
CA LEU A 112 -3.41 2.82 0.80
C LEU A 112 -2.25 1.87 0.50
N GLY A 113 -1.64 2.02 -0.67
CA GLY A 113 -0.47 1.23 -1.07
C GLY A 113 0.72 1.33 -0.11
N CYS A 114 0.75 2.35 0.75
CA CYS A 114 1.79 2.54 1.76
C CYS A 114 1.53 1.77 3.07
N ASP A 115 0.35 1.21 3.28
CA ASP A 115 0.01 0.37 4.44
C ASP A 115 0.35 -1.10 4.15
N SER A 116 1.59 -1.34 3.74
CA SER A 116 2.11 -2.60 3.22
C SER A 116 2.86 -3.44 4.27
N TYR A 117 2.54 -3.27 5.54
CA TYR A 117 3.10 -4.03 6.65
C TYR A 117 1.99 -4.53 7.58
N LYS A 118 2.17 -5.70 8.21
CA LYS A 118 1.18 -6.36 9.08
C LYS A 118 0.59 -5.39 10.11
N ASP A 119 1.43 -4.68 10.84
CA ASP A 119 1.01 -3.72 11.87
C ASP A 119 0.24 -2.51 11.32
N SER A 120 0.41 -2.20 10.03
CA SER A 120 -0.30 -1.10 9.37
C SER A 120 -1.77 -1.42 9.14
N LEU A 121 -2.12 -2.67 8.94
CA LEU A 121 -3.50 -3.09 8.61
C LEU A 121 -4.45 -2.97 9.79
N LYS A 122 -3.95 -3.09 11.04
CA LYS A 122 -4.78 -3.13 12.26
C LYS A 122 -5.88 -4.20 12.18
N LEU A 123 -5.55 -5.33 11.65
CA LEU A 123 -6.38 -6.50 11.47
C LEU A 123 -5.60 -7.72 11.96
N ASP A 124 -6.26 -8.64 12.61
CA ASP A 124 -5.64 -9.90 12.98
C ASP A 124 -5.61 -10.82 11.77
N LEU A 125 -4.41 -11.00 11.21
CA LEU A 125 -4.23 -11.82 10.02
C LEU A 125 -4.49 -13.30 10.28
N ASP A 126 -4.37 -13.78 11.51
CA ASP A 126 -4.62 -15.18 11.85
C ASP A 126 -6.11 -15.54 11.76
N GLU A 127 -6.98 -14.54 11.98
CA GLU A 127 -8.43 -14.69 11.90
C GLU A 127 -9.00 -14.47 10.48
N ILE A 128 -8.15 -14.18 9.49
CA ILE A 128 -8.56 -13.88 8.11
C ILE A 128 -8.13 -15.01 7.17
N ASP A 129 -9.06 -15.51 6.36
CA ASP A 129 -8.79 -16.56 5.36
C ASP A 129 -8.32 -16.03 4.01
N GLY A 130 -8.62 -14.77 3.71
CA GLY A 130 -8.23 -14.07 2.49
C GLY A 130 -8.78 -12.67 2.42
N PHE A 131 -8.65 -12.03 1.27
CA PHE A 131 -9.06 -10.65 1.11
C PHE A 131 -9.93 -10.42 -0.13
N VAL A 132 -10.82 -9.44 -0.01
CA VAL A 132 -11.53 -8.82 -1.14
C VAL A 132 -11.15 -7.35 -1.20
N TYR A 133 -10.76 -6.89 -2.37
CA TYR A 133 -10.44 -5.49 -2.59
C TYR A 133 -11.30 -4.91 -3.70
N ILE A 134 -11.89 -3.72 -3.46
CA ILE A 134 -12.73 -3.00 -4.40
C ILE A 134 -11.97 -1.77 -4.91
N GLY A 135 -11.69 -1.72 -6.22
CA GLY A 135 -10.96 -0.58 -6.78
C GLY A 135 -10.48 -0.83 -8.19
N ASP A 136 -9.49 -0.07 -8.59
CA ASP A 136 -8.82 -0.16 -9.88
C ASP A 136 -7.31 -0.42 -9.69
N GLY A 137 -6.73 -1.17 -10.62
CA GLY A 137 -5.29 -1.46 -10.66
C GLY A 137 -4.74 -2.20 -9.43
N TYR A 138 -3.44 -2.49 -9.46
CA TYR A 138 -2.78 -3.40 -8.51
C TYR A 138 -2.03 -2.68 -7.38
N PHE A 139 -1.88 -1.36 -7.46
CA PHE A 139 -1.03 -0.62 -6.52
C PHE A 139 -1.47 -0.75 -5.06
N HIS A 140 -2.76 -0.55 -4.80
CA HIS A 140 -3.30 -0.65 -3.44
C HIS A 140 -3.48 -2.10 -2.99
N PRO A 141 -4.10 -3.03 -3.77
CA PRO A 141 -4.30 -4.40 -3.30
C PRO A 141 -2.99 -5.18 -3.13
N ASN A 142 -1.91 -4.87 -3.86
CA ASN A 142 -0.60 -5.45 -3.60
C ASN A 142 -0.08 -5.16 -2.19
N ALA A 143 -0.52 -4.09 -1.54
CA ALA A 143 -0.14 -3.81 -0.16
C ALA A 143 -0.72 -4.83 0.82
N LEU A 144 -1.88 -5.44 0.53
CA LEU A 144 -2.43 -6.55 1.30
C LEU A 144 -1.56 -7.80 1.23
N LEU A 145 -0.97 -8.09 0.06
CA LEU A 145 -0.03 -9.20 -0.08
C LEU A 145 1.29 -8.90 0.65
N LEU A 146 1.83 -7.69 0.47
CA LEU A 146 3.08 -7.27 1.09
C LEU A 146 2.99 -7.22 2.62
N ALA A 147 1.82 -6.89 3.17
CA ALA A 147 1.60 -6.89 4.61
C ALA A 147 1.68 -8.29 5.25
N GLN A 148 1.59 -9.33 4.43
CA GLN A 148 1.67 -10.73 4.85
C GLN A 148 3.07 -11.36 4.62
N GLU A 149 4.08 -10.57 4.27
CA GLU A 149 5.39 -11.09 3.84
C GLU A 149 6.14 -11.95 4.86
N TYR A 150 5.76 -11.86 6.14
CA TYR A 150 6.31 -12.65 7.25
C TYR A 150 5.39 -13.80 7.68
N GLU A 151 4.23 -13.95 7.05
CA GLU A 151 3.31 -15.07 7.33
C GLU A 151 3.83 -16.36 6.65
N GLU A 152 3.51 -17.50 7.22
CA GLU A 152 3.85 -18.81 6.64
C GLU A 152 3.24 -18.99 5.24
N LYS A 153 2.03 -18.45 5.06
CA LYS A 153 1.29 -18.50 3.82
C LYS A 153 0.66 -17.15 3.51
N ILE A 154 0.95 -16.64 2.34
CA ILE A 154 0.31 -15.43 1.82
C ILE A 154 -1.09 -15.78 1.31
N LYS A 155 -2.09 -15.22 1.93
CA LYS A 155 -3.51 -15.41 1.58
C LYS A 155 -3.83 -14.56 0.34
N PRO A 156 -4.62 -15.10 -0.61
CA PRO A 156 -4.92 -14.39 -1.85
C PRO A 156 -5.86 -13.21 -1.64
N VAL A 157 -5.84 -12.30 -2.61
CA VAL A 157 -6.76 -11.15 -2.68
C VAL A 157 -7.61 -11.29 -3.94
N VAL A 158 -8.91 -11.33 -3.79
CA VAL A 158 -9.86 -11.20 -4.90
C VAL A 158 -10.06 -9.71 -5.18
N LEU A 159 -9.53 -9.27 -6.30
CA LEU A 159 -9.62 -7.89 -6.77
C LEU A 159 -10.87 -7.71 -7.62
N MET A 160 -11.81 -6.93 -7.14
CA MET A 160 -12.97 -6.48 -7.89
C MET A 160 -12.64 -5.15 -8.58
N ASN A 161 -12.30 -5.21 -9.88
CA ASN A 161 -12.06 -4.02 -10.68
C ASN A 161 -13.38 -3.50 -11.25
N VAL A 162 -13.98 -2.56 -10.54
CA VAL A 162 -15.30 -2.00 -10.90
C VAL A 162 -15.25 -1.17 -12.18
N VAL A 163 -14.11 -0.56 -12.51
CA VAL A 163 -13.96 0.27 -13.70
C VAL A 163 -13.93 -0.57 -14.97
N GLN A 164 -13.22 -1.67 -14.93
CA GLN A 164 -13.07 -2.58 -16.07
C GLN A 164 -14.11 -3.72 -16.08
N GLN A 165 -14.93 -3.82 -15.04
CA GLN A 165 -15.93 -4.88 -14.85
C GLN A 165 -15.33 -6.29 -14.93
N ILE A 166 -14.16 -6.48 -14.30
CA ILE A 166 -13.46 -7.76 -14.21
C ILE A 166 -13.12 -8.10 -12.76
N THR A 167 -12.98 -9.40 -12.50
CA THR A 167 -12.48 -9.90 -11.22
C THR A 167 -11.24 -10.70 -11.45
N GLU A 168 -10.22 -10.43 -10.67
CA GLU A 168 -8.92 -11.10 -10.74
C GLU A 168 -8.49 -11.59 -9.37
N VAL A 169 -7.64 -12.60 -9.35
CA VAL A 169 -7.00 -13.08 -8.11
C VAL A 169 -5.53 -12.68 -8.15
N ILE A 170 -5.10 -11.99 -7.13
CA ILE A 170 -3.69 -11.69 -6.90
C ILE A 170 -3.19 -12.49 -5.68
N ASP A 171 -2.02 -13.08 -5.82
CA ASP A 171 -1.42 -14.00 -4.86
C ASP A 171 0.08 -13.74 -4.69
N GLU A 172 0.78 -14.62 -3.99
CA GLU A 172 2.22 -14.56 -3.74
C GLU A 172 3.05 -14.39 -5.03
N ASN A 173 2.59 -14.93 -6.16
CA ASN A 173 3.33 -14.83 -7.42
C ASN A 173 3.49 -13.36 -7.86
N HIS A 174 2.52 -12.50 -7.56
CA HIS A 174 2.55 -11.08 -7.89
C HIS A 174 3.67 -10.32 -7.16
N ILE A 175 4.06 -10.78 -5.97
CA ILE A 175 5.12 -10.16 -5.16
C ILE A 175 6.39 -11.00 -5.06
N SER A 176 6.45 -12.16 -5.71
CA SER A 176 7.57 -13.13 -5.60
C SER A 176 8.93 -12.53 -5.97
N LYS A 177 8.98 -11.69 -7.02
CA LYS A 177 10.22 -10.98 -7.41
C LYS A 177 10.70 -10.03 -6.33
N TYR A 178 9.76 -9.30 -5.72
CA TYR A 178 10.05 -8.42 -4.60
C TYR A 178 10.61 -9.21 -3.41
N LEU A 179 9.92 -10.27 -2.97
CA LEU A 179 10.34 -11.09 -1.83
C LEU A 179 11.77 -11.64 -1.99
N LYS A 180 12.10 -12.12 -3.19
CA LYS A 180 13.46 -12.59 -3.51
C LYS A 180 14.50 -11.47 -3.43
N LYS A 181 14.20 -10.33 -4.05
CA LYS A 181 15.14 -9.20 -4.10
C LYS A 181 15.31 -8.55 -2.73
N ARG A 182 14.25 -8.46 -1.93
CA ARG A 182 14.29 -7.95 -0.57
C ARG A 182 15.29 -8.72 0.30
N LYS A 183 15.27 -10.07 0.28
CA LYS A 183 16.24 -10.89 1.00
C LYS A 183 17.69 -10.56 0.61
N ALA A 184 17.95 -10.39 -0.69
CA ALA A 184 19.27 -10.03 -1.20
C ALA A 184 19.69 -8.62 -0.76
N VAL A 185 18.77 -7.66 -0.75
CA VAL A 185 19.03 -6.27 -0.32
C VAL A 185 19.28 -6.21 1.18
N MET A 186 18.54 -6.97 2.01
CA MET A 186 18.78 -7.08 3.43
C MET A 186 20.17 -7.67 3.72
N ALA A 187 20.53 -8.78 3.07
CA ALA A 187 21.88 -9.32 3.17
C ALA A 187 22.96 -8.29 2.80
N LYS A 188 22.73 -7.51 1.72
CA LYS A 188 23.63 -6.42 1.32
C LYS A 188 23.75 -5.35 2.39
N PHE A 189 22.64 -4.95 3.03
CA PHE A 189 22.65 -3.99 4.15
C PHE A 189 23.54 -4.48 5.29
N HIS A 190 23.40 -5.74 5.72
CA HIS A 190 24.21 -6.31 6.80
C HIS A 190 25.70 -6.37 6.47
N MET A 191 26.04 -6.69 5.23
CA MET A 191 27.43 -6.79 4.74
C MET A 191 28.08 -5.42 4.45
N SER A 192 27.30 -4.32 4.46
CA SER A 192 27.77 -2.99 4.09
C SER A 192 28.23 -2.19 5.31
N ASP A 193 29.35 -1.49 5.18
CA ASP A 193 29.89 -0.60 6.21
C ASP A 193 29.46 0.86 6.02
N LYS A 194 29.32 1.30 4.77
CA LYS A 194 28.95 2.66 4.39
C LYS A 194 27.53 2.67 3.85
N ILE A 195 26.62 3.26 4.61
CA ILE A 195 25.18 3.29 4.34
C ILE A 195 24.72 4.71 4.06
N GLY A 196 24.05 4.93 2.93
CA GLY A 196 23.32 6.15 2.65
C GLY A 196 21.91 6.06 3.26
N VAL A 197 21.46 7.09 3.95
CA VAL A 197 20.11 7.15 4.50
C VAL A 197 19.38 8.31 3.86
N PHE A 198 18.37 8.03 3.05
CA PHE A 198 17.54 9.05 2.44
C PHE A 198 16.40 9.45 3.36
N VAL A 199 16.30 10.74 3.68
CA VAL A 199 15.25 11.34 4.51
C VAL A 199 14.49 12.35 3.66
N THR A 200 13.20 12.11 3.44
CA THR A 200 12.35 13.05 2.70
C THR A 200 11.87 14.19 3.59
N THR A 201 11.69 15.36 2.99
CA THR A 201 11.04 16.51 3.62
C THR A 201 9.53 16.54 3.37
N LYS A 202 9.01 15.58 2.59
CA LYS A 202 7.58 15.49 2.28
C LYS A 202 6.76 15.19 3.53
N TRP A 203 5.74 15.99 3.73
CA TRP A 203 4.82 15.84 4.86
C TRP A 203 4.15 14.45 4.88
N GLY A 204 4.07 13.83 6.05
CA GLY A 204 3.51 12.48 6.23
C GLY A 204 4.44 11.33 5.81
N GLN A 205 5.60 11.62 5.25
CA GLN A 205 6.62 10.62 4.88
C GLN A 205 7.97 10.85 5.59
N GLU A 206 8.05 11.79 6.52
CA GLU A 206 9.28 12.12 7.24
C GLU A 206 9.48 11.18 8.43
N TYR A 207 10.49 10.31 8.35
CA TYR A 207 10.89 9.39 9.44
C TYR A 207 12.29 9.69 9.96
N LYS A 208 12.62 10.98 10.14
CA LYS A 208 13.91 11.44 10.59
C LYS A 208 14.35 10.80 11.91
N GLN A 209 13.45 10.68 12.89
CA GLN A 209 13.78 10.09 14.19
C GLN A 209 14.16 8.62 14.04
N ALA A 210 13.44 7.87 13.22
CA ALA A 210 13.77 6.49 12.90
C ALA A 210 15.15 6.39 12.23
N ALA A 211 15.42 7.28 11.24
CA ALA A 211 16.72 7.32 10.58
C ALA A 211 17.89 7.51 11.54
N LEU A 212 17.76 8.40 12.53
CA LEU A 212 18.81 8.67 13.50
C LEU A 212 19.10 7.48 14.43
N LYS A 213 18.08 6.70 14.79
CA LYS A 213 18.24 5.50 15.63
C LYS A 213 19.06 4.38 14.97
N LEU A 214 19.20 4.37 13.64
CA LEU A 214 20.03 3.36 12.95
C LEU A 214 21.46 3.36 13.45
N LYS A 215 22.03 4.52 13.79
CA LYS A 215 23.39 4.63 14.32
C LYS A 215 23.55 3.97 15.70
N GLU A 216 22.49 3.99 16.50
CA GLU A 216 22.47 3.35 17.82
C GLU A 216 22.37 1.83 17.69
N LEU A 217 21.53 1.35 16.76
CA LEU A 217 21.34 -0.08 16.49
C LEU A 217 22.55 -0.74 15.81
N TYR A 218 23.23 0.00 14.93
CA TYR A 218 24.37 -0.50 14.18
C TYR A 218 25.62 0.38 14.35
N PRO A 219 26.22 0.42 15.54
CA PRO A 219 27.29 1.37 15.88
C PRO A 219 28.58 1.16 15.06
N LYS A 220 28.76 -0.02 14.45
CA LYS A 220 29.93 -0.34 13.60
C LYS A 220 29.78 0.21 12.18
N LYS A 221 28.57 0.54 11.73
CA LYS A 221 28.30 1.06 10.39
C LYS A 221 28.45 2.58 10.34
N LYS A 222 28.84 3.11 9.18
CA LYS A 222 28.93 4.55 8.90
C LYS A 222 27.69 4.97 8.12
N PHE A 223 26.86 5.85 8.72
CA PHE A 223 25.66 6.37 8.13
C PHE A 223 25.88 7.78 7.60
N TYR A 224 25.47 8.00 6.34
CA TYR A 224 25.47 9.28 5.66
C TYR A 224 24.02 9.67 5.36
N TYR A 225 23.58 10.83 5.82
CA TYR A 225 22.18 11.26 5.72
C TYR A 225 22.00 12.21 4.55
N PHE A 226 21.10 11.89 3.65
CA PHE A 226 20.75 12.66 2.48
C PHE A 226 19.32 13.16 2.65
N ILE A 227 19.15 14.48 2.61
CA ILE A 227 17.85 15.13 2.83
C ILE A 227 17.37 15.75 1.54
N GLY A 228 16.16 15.40 1.10
CA GLY A 228 15.59 15.92 -0.14
C GLY A 228 14.10 15.61 -0.26
N ASP A 229 13.44 16.26 -1.22
CA ASP A 229 12.02 16.04 -1.46
C ASP A 229 11.76 14.73 -2.20
N ASN A 230 12.60 14.38 -3.15
CA ASN A 230 12.43 13.20 -3.98
C ASN A 230 13.64 12.28 -3.87
N PHE A 231 13.35 10.98 -3.90
CA PHE A 231 14.37 9.97 -4.02
C PHE A 231 14.66 9.75 -5.51
N LEU A 232 15.80 10.23 -5.97
CA LEU A 232 16.22 10.08 -7.36
C LEU A 232 17.34 9.05 -7.44
N GLU A 233 17.07 7.95 -8.12
CA GLU A 233 18.02 6.85 -8.30
C GLU A 233 19.31 7.32 -8.98
N THR A 234 19.18 8.18 -9.98
CA THR A 234 20.31 8.76 -10.71
C THR A 234 21.29 9.54 -9.81
N GLU A 235 20.79 10.13 -8.73
CA GLU A 235 21.63 10.86 -7.79
C GLU A 235 22.45 9.92 -6.90
N MET A 236 22.00 8.70 -6.68
CA MET A 236 22.75 7.69 -5.91
C MET A 236 24.06 7.30 -6.60
N GLU A 237 24.14 7.42 -7.92
CA GLU A 237 25.34 7.14 -8.71
C GLU A 237 26.47 8.14 -8.41
N ASN A 238 26.15 9.35 -7.98
CA ASN A 238 27.12 10.37 -7.57
C ASN A 238 27.87 10.00 -6.27
N PHE A 239 27.41 8.97 -5.56
CA PHE A 239 27.99 8.51 -4.30
C PHE A 239 28.48 7.06 -4.40
N PRO A 240 29.56 6.78 -5.16
CA PRO A 240 30.02 5.42 -5.42
C PRO A 240 30.46 4.69 -4.16
N ASP A 241 30.90 5.40 -3.14
CA ASP A 241 31.32 4.84 -1.84
C ASP A 241 30.16 4.28 -1.00
N ILE A 242 28.93 4.68 -1.26
CA ILE A 242 27.74 4.18 -0.58
C ILE A 242 27.42 2.78 -1.12
N GLN A 243 27.47 1.80 -0.24
CA GLN A 243 27.32 0.38 -0.58
C GLN A 243 25.87 -0.09 -0.56
N CYS A 244 25.04 0.52 0.30
CA CYS A 244 23.62 0.24 0.42
C CYS A 244 22.87 1.51 0.86
N TRP A 245 21.64 1.68 0.41
CA TRP A 245 20.79 2.80 0.76
C TRP A 245 19.64 2.38 1.66
N VAL A 246 19.30 3.19 2.65
CA VAL A 246 18.11 3.03 3.48
C VAL A 246 17.10 4.10 3.07
N ASN A 247 15.94 3.64 2.64
CA ASN A 247 14.80 4.50 2.35
C ASN A 247 13.98 4.72 3.62
N THR A 248 13.84 5.98 4.04
CA THR A 248 12.96 6.38 5.15
C THR A 248 11.73 7.16 4.69
N ALA A 249 11.46 7.18 3.38
CA ALA A 249 10.31 7.82 2.78
C ALA A 249 9.15 6.82 2.55
N CYS A 250 8.46 6.93 1.43
CA CYS A 250 7.41 5.99 1.08
C CYS A 250 7.97 4.56 0.93
N PRO A 251 7.40 3.55 1.63
CA PRO A 251 7.91 2.18 1.55
C PRO A 251 7.84 1.57 0.15
N ARG A 252 6.94 2.06 -0.69
CA ARG A 252 6.81 1.58 -2.08
C ARG A 252 8.05 1.83 -2.93
N ILE A 253 8.92 2.80 -2.57
CA ILE A 253 10.23 3.00 -3.21
C ILE A 253 11.09 1.73 -3.08
N GLY A 254 11.16 1.16 -1.89
CA GLY A 254 11.91 -0.09 -1.67
C GLY A 254 11.13 -1.36 -2.03
N GLN A 255 9.86 -1.27 -2.38
CA GLN A 255 8.99 -2.39 -2.75
C GLN A 255 8.77 -2.47 -4.26
N ASP A 256 8.08 -1.51 -4.87
CA ASP A 256 7.73 -1.55 -6.30
C ASP A 256 8.94 -1.31 -7.19
N ASP A 257 9.77 -0.35 -6.83
CA ASP A 257 10.92 0.06 -7.62
C ASP A 257 12.18 -0.78 -7.32
N ILE A 258 12.13 -1.68 -6.34
CA ILE A 258 13.28 -2.50 -5.92
C ILE A 258 13.93 -3.25 -7.09
N THR A 259 13.15 -3.63 -8.11
CA THR A 259 13.65 -4.31 -9.30
C THR A 259 14.31 -3.37 -10.30
N ARG A 260 14.07 -2.07 -10.20
CA ARG A 260 14.61 -1.03 -11.08
C ARG A 260 15.90 -0.45 -10.53
N HIS A 261 16.07 -0.45 -9.20
CA HIS A 261 17.25 0.13 -8.58
C HIS A 261 18.53 -0.59 -8.98
N THR A 262 19.52 0.18 -9.45
CA THR A 262 20.89 -0.29 -9.74
C THR A 262 21.67 -0.54 -8.45
N LYS A 263 21.39 0.24 -7.39
CA LYS A 263 21.98 0.08 -6.06
C LYS A 263 20.98 -0.58 -5.11
N ALA A 264 21.50 -1.25 -4.09
CA ALA A 264 20.68 -1.86 -3.06
C ALA A 264 19.96 -0.78 -2.23
N VAL A 265 18.62 -0.82 -2.21
CA VAL A 265 17.76 0.07 -1.42
C VAL A 265 16.90 -0.78 -0.50
N VAL A 266 16.99 -0.56 0.80
CA VAL A 266 16.19 -1.24 1.83
C VAL A 266 15.27 -0.23 2.52
N ASN A 267 14.05 -0.60 2.80
CA ASN A 267 13.17 0.25 3.62
C ASN A 267 13.58 0.19 5.08
N ILE A 268 13.53 1.31 5.76
CA ILE A 268 13.88 1.37 7.19
C ILE A 268 13.01 0.44 8.02
N LYS A 269 11.74 0.26 7.66
CA LYS A 269 10.82 -0.61 8.38
C LYS A 269 11.17 -2.09 8.23
N ASP A 270 11.77 -2.49 7.11
CA ASP A 270 12.28 -3.85 6.92
C ASP A 270 13.43 -4.18 7.88
N ILE A 271 14.29 -3.18 8.16
CA ILE A 271 15.39 -3.32 9.12
C ILE A 271 14.89 -3.44 10.57
N TRP A 272 13.72 -2.88 10.87
CA TRP A 272 13.17 -2.87 12.23
C TRP A 272 12.29 -4.08 12.54
N ASN A 273 11.80 -4.76 11.50
CA ASN A 273 10.95 -5.95 11.63
C ASN A 273 11.77 -7.25 11.60
N GLU A 274 13.09 -7.16 11.49
CA GLU A 274 14.03 -8.27 11.56
C GLU A 274 14.45 -8.56 13.02
#